data_bd84dd242148df020d240350555930b2
#
_entry.id   bd84dd242148df020d240350555930b2
#
_cell.length_a   1.000
_cell.length_b   1.000
_cell.length_c   1.000
_cell.angle_alpha   90.00
_cell.angle_beta   90.00
_cell.angle_gamma   90.00
#
_symmetry.space_group_name_H-M   'P 1'
#
loop_
_entity.id
_entity.type
_entity.pdbx_description
1 polymer ?
#
loop_
_entity_poly.entity_id
_entity_poly.type
_entity_poly.pdbx_seq_one_letter_code
_entity_poly.pdbx_strand_id
1 'polypeptide(L)'
;NLGQELARNRIKTEKTYEGTIHGIISIVKKFENDFGDSESIGVAMPGAVSEETALVKNANSIWLNGKPFKKDLEKQLNRRVNLANDANCFALSEAVDGAGKGHTVVFGVIIGTGTGGGISVNQKVLAGKNNIAGEWGHVSLPNRSDDEKKYVKQCYCEKSGCMETYVSGPGFASCFNLKHNTNYDSHAILEEFNNNKKRAIEALDNYIDHLARGLSLVCNILDPDIIVLGGGMSNISYIYDHINTSLKKYIFS
;
A
#
# COMPACT_ATOMS: atom_id res chain seq x y z
N ASN A 1 -24.76 5.51 12.92
CA ASN A 1 -24.55 4.59 11.79
C ASN A 1 -23.11 4.09 11.80
N LEU A 2 -22.91 2.93 12.39
CA LEU A 2 -21.60 2.33 12.62
C LEU A 2 -21.13 1.61 11.34
N GLY A 3 -20.52 2.35 10.40
CA GLY A 3 -19.79 1.74 9.27
C GLY A 3 -20.67 1.11 8.17
N GLN A 4 -21.95 1.43 8.06
CA GLN A 4 -22.76 0.95 6.95
C GLN A 4 -22.37 1.67 5.66
N GLU A 5 -21.93 0.92 4.64
CA GLU A 5 -21.70 1.45 3.29
C GLU A 5 -23.05 1.77 2.63
N LEU A 6 -23.30 3.05 2.33
CA LEU A 6 -24.52 3.50 1.64
C LEU A 6 -24.37 3.43 0.13
N ALA A 7 -23.19 3.77 -0.40
CA ALA A 7 -22.89 3.70 -1.82
C ALA A 7 -21.39 3.62 -2.06
N ARG A 8 -21.04 3.05 -3.22
CA ARG A 8 -19.67 3.03 -3.74
C ARG A 8 -19.66 3.44 -5.21
N ASN A 9 -18.80 4.39 -5.56
CA ASN A 9 -18.60 4.81 -6.93
C ASN A 9 -17.12 4.81 -7.27
N ARG A 10 -16.79 4.47 -8.52
CA ARG A 10 -15.42 4.50 -9.04
C ARG A 10 -15.40 5.32 -10.33
N ILE A 11 -14.50 6.27 -10.40
CA ILE A 11 -14.23 7.06 -11.60
C ILE A 11 -12.76 6.89 -12.00
N LYS A 12 -12.46 7.11 -13.28
CA LYS A 12 -11.08 7.16 -13.74
C LYS A 12 -10.44 8.45 -13.25
N THR A 13 -9.31 8.34 -12.55
CA THR A 13 -8.53 9.50 -12.12
C THR A 13 -7.83 10.13 -13.32
N GLU A 14 -8.07 11.41 -13.55
CA GLU A 14 -7.26 12.19 -14.47
C GLU A 14 -5.88 12.41 -13.88
N LYS A 15 -4.84 12.23 -14.71
CA LYS A 15 -3.44 12.38 -14.27
C LYS A 15 -3.00 13.84 -14.27
N THR A 16 -3.85 14.73 -13.74
CA THR A 16 -3.61 16.16 -13.54
C THR A 16 -4.08 16.59 -12.16
N TYR A 17 -3.53 17.68 -11.65
CA TYR A 17 -3.92 18.23 -10.35
C TYR A 17 -5.40 18.66 -10.33
N GLU A 18 -5.77 19.46 -11.30
CA GLU A 18 -7.14 19.99 -11.47
C GLU A 18 -8.16 18.87 -11.70
N GLY A 19 -7.83 17.91 -12.55
CA GLY A 19 -8.69 16.76 -12.83
C GLY A 19 -8.90 15.89 -11.60
N THR A 20 -7.87 15.72 -10.77
CA THR A 20 -8.01 14.98 -9.49
C THR A 20 -8.96 15.72 -8.54
N ILE A 21 -8.82 17.02 -8.38
CA ILE A 21 -9.72 17.84 -7.54
C ILE A 21 -11.15 17.78 -8.07
N HIS A 22 -11.36 17.99 -9.36
CA HIS A 22 -12.69 17.93 -9.98
C HIS A 22 -13.33 16.56 -9.82
N GLY A 23 -12.57 15.48 -9.97
CA GLY A 23 -13.05 14.12 -9.78
C GLY A 23 -13.56 13.90 -8.35
N ILE A 24 -12.82 14.33 -7.33
CA ILE A 24 -13.24 14.22 -5.93
C ILE A 24 -14.51 15.03 -5.68
N ILE A 25 -14.54 16.28 -6.11
CA ILE A 25 -15.70 17.15 -5.94
C ILE A 25 -16.93 16.57 -6.60
N SER A 26 -16.80 15.99 -7.80
CA SER A 26 -17.92 15.39 -8.52
C SER A 26 -18.52 14.20 -7.77
N ILE A 27 -17.68 13.36 -7.15
CA ILE A 27 -18.13 12.23 -6.33
C ILE A 27 -18.83 12.74 -5.06
N VAL A 28 -18.24 13.70 -4.37
CA VAL A 28 -18.82 14.27 -3.15
C VAL A 28 -20.20 14.86 -3.45
N LYS A 29 -20.31 15.73 -4.45
CA LYS A 29 -21.59 16.34 -4.84
C LYS A 29 -22.64 15.32 -5.26
N LYS A 30 -22.22 14.26 -5.98
CA LYS A 30 -23.13 13.18 -6.34
C LYS A 30 -23.71 12.52 -5.10
N PHE A 31 -22.86 12.13 -4.14
CA PHE A 31 -23.33 11.48 -2.92
C PHE A 31 -24.18 12.39 -2.05
N GLU A 32 -23.88 13.70 -2.00
CA GLU A 32 -24.68 14.67 -1.29
C GLU A 32 -26.08 14.87 -1.91
N ASN A 33 -26.16 14.83 -3.24
CA ASN A 33 -27.47 14.84 -3.93
C ASN A 33 -28.29 13.58 -3.63
N ASP A 34 -27.63 12.42 -3.49
CA ASP A 34 -28.30 11.14 -3.28
C ASP A 34 -28.66 10.89 -1.80
N PHE A 35 -27.86 11.40 -0.85
CA PHE A 35 -27.95 11.06 0.59
C PHE A 35 -28.03 12.27 1.54
N GLY A 36 -27.94 13.48 1.03
CA GLY A 36 -27.86 14.72 1.84
C GLY A 36 -26.41 15.09 2.20
N ASP A 37 -26.24 16.27 2.78
CA ASP A 37 -24.93 16.82 3.12
C ASP A 37 -24.19 15.97 4.16
N SER A 38 -22.92 15.70 3.92
CA SER A 38 -22.06 14.99 4.87
C SER A 38 -21.50 15.94 5.92
N GLU A 39 -21.37 15.48 7.16
CA GLU A 39 -20.73 16.25 8.25
C GLU A 39 -19.21 16.37 8.08
N SER A 40 -18.58 15.39 7.45
CA SER A 40 -17.15 15.33 7.26
C SER A 40 -16.76 14.64 5.96
N ILE A 41 -15.61 15.03 5.40
CA ILE A 41 -15.02 14.41 4.21
C ILE A 41 -13.64 13.93 4.57
N GLY A 42 -13.41 12.63 4.38
CA GLY A 42 -12.09 11.99 4.48
C GLY A 42 -11.58 11.63 3.09
N VAL A 43 -10.31 11.92 2.83
CA VAL A 43 -9.65 11.55 1.58
C VAL A 43 -8.38 10.78 1.91
N ALA A 44 -8.34 9.51 1.53
CA ALA A 44 -7.12 8.71 1.53
C ALA A 44 -6.34 8.99 0.25
N MET A 45 -5.04 9.27 0.35
CA MET A 45 -4.21 9.65 -0.78
C MET A 45 -2.82 9.02 -0.67
N PRO A 46 -2.13 8.76 -1.80
CA PRO A 46 -0.73 8.35 -1.76
C PRO A 46 0.16 9.48 -1.24
N GLY A 47 1.27 9.12 -0.58
CA GLY A 47 2.19 10.08 0.02
C GLY A 47 1.67 10.70 1.31
N ALA A 48 2.16 11.88 1.65
CA ALA A 48 1.86 12.58 2.89
C ALA A 48 1.73 14.09 2.68
N VAL A 49 1.10 14.77 3.65
CA VAL A 49 1.12 16.23 3.74
C VAL A 49 2.24 16.65 4.69
N SER A 50 3.09 17.56 4.25
CA SER A 50 4.16 18.13 5.09
C SER A 50 3.54 19.00 6.18
N GLU A 51 3.92 18.79 7.43
CA GLU A 51 3.48 19.65 8.55
C GLU A 51 4.03 21.07 8.45
N GLU A 52 5.24 21.24 7.91
CA GLU A 52 5.92 22.52 7.79
C GLU A 52 5.31 23.39 6.68
N THR A 53 5.04 22.79 5.51
CA THR A 53 4.62 23.54 4.32
C THR A 53 3.15 23.39 3.97
N ALA A 54 2.46 22.43 4.57
CA ALA A 54 1.09 21.99 4.23
C ALA A 54 0.93 21.53 2.76
N LEU A 55 2.03 21.21 2.08
CA LEU A 55 2.03 20.71 0.71
C LEU A 55 2.15 19.18 0.68
N VAL A 56 1.61 18.58 -0.38
CA VAL A 56 1.76 17.13 -0.63
C VAL A 56 3.21 16.79 -0.94
N LYS A 57 3.71 15.69 -0.41
CA LYS A 57 5.04 15.13 -0.66
C LYS A 57 4.98 13.60 -0.84
N ASN A 58 5.95 13.07 -1.57
CA ASN A 58 6.19 11.63 -1.74
C ASN A 58 4.99 10.85 -2.35
N ALA A 59 4.07 11.52 -3.03
CA ALA A 59 2.99 10.85 -3.74
C ALA A 59 3.51 10.22 -5.05
N ASN A 60 3.13 8.96 -5.31
CA ASN A 60 3.33 8.32 -6.61
C ASN A 60 2.47 8.96 -7.71
N SER A 61 1.37 9.61 -7.33
CA SER A 61 0.62 10.55 -8.16
C SER A 61 1.36 11.88 -8.22
N ILE A 62 2.44 11.93 -9.00
CA ILE A 62 3.45 13.00 -8.99
C ILE A 62 2.89 14.40 -9.18
N TRP A 63 1.76 14.55 -9.88
CA TRP A 63 1.08 15.84 -10.10
C TRP A 63 0.49 16.46 -8.83
N LEU A 64 0.40 15.71 -7.73
CA LEU A 64 -0.01 16.21 -6.42
C LEU A 64 1.15 16.82 -5.63
N ASN A 65 2.39 16.39 -5.88
CA ASN A 65 3.55 16.82 -5.10
C ASN A 65 3.78 18.32 -5.22
N GLY A 66 4.07 18.95 -4.07
CA GLY A 66 4.27 20.41 -3.97
C GLY A 66 2.99 21.24 -4.07
N LYS A 67 1.80 20.60 -4.06
CA LYS A 67 0.50 21.29 -4.17
C LYS A 67 -0.21 21.40 -2.82
N PRO A 68 -0.98 22.48 -2.58
CA PRO A 68 -1.76 22.69 -1.35
C PRO A 68 -3.11 21.95 -1.40
N PHE A 69 -3.09 20.65 -1.66
CA PHE A 69 -4.22 19.82 -2.03
C PHE A 69 -5.38 19.87 -1.02
N LYS A 70 -5.05 19.83 0.29
CA LYS A 70 -6.06 19.98 1.35
C LYS A 70 -6.80 21.32 1.25
N LYS A 71 -6.02 22.42 1.18
CA LYS A 71 -6.55 23.78 1.13
C LYS A 71 -7.46 24.00 -0.07
N ASP A 72 -7.07 23.48 -1.23
CA ASP A 72 -7.82 23.65 -2.46
C ASP A 72 -9.12 22.83 -2.45
N LEU A 73 -9.11 21.61 -1.90
CA LEU A 73 -10.33 20.84 -1.68
C LEU A 73 -11.28 21.53 -0.69
N GLU A 74 -10.77 21.99 0.46
CA GLU A 74 -11.56 22.71 1.47
C GLU A 74 -12.20 23.98 0.90
N LYS A 75 -11.45 24.74 0.09
CA LYS A 75 -11.95 25.93 -0.58
C LYS A 75 -13.09 25.62 -1.55
N GLN A 76 -12.96 24.56 -2.36
CA GLN A 76 -13.96 24.24 -3.37
C GLN A 76 -15.18 23.53 -2.80
N LEU A 77 -15.02 22.76 -1.73
CA LEU A 77 -16.10 22.08 -1.03
C LEU A 77 -16.76 22.95 0.05
N ASN A 78 -16.15 24.10 0.36
CA ASN A 78 -16.57 25.02 1.42
C ASN A 78 -16.78 24.32 2.78
N ARG A 79 -15.92 23.34 3.10
CA ARG A 79 -15.95 22.59 4.36
C ARG A 79 -14.61 21.94 4.66
N ARG A 80 -14.47 21.45 5.89
CA ARG A 80 -13.27 20.76 6.35
C ARG A 80 -13.08 19.43 5.64
N VAL A 81 -11.85 19.18 5.20
CA VAL A 81 -11.41 17.89 4.61
C VAL A 81 -10.27 17.31 5.45
N ASN A 82 -10.39 16.05 5.83
CA ASN A 82 -9.32 15.30 6.47
C ASN A 82 -8.55 14.52 5.40
N LEU A 83 -7.25 14.76 5.29
CA LEU A 83 -6.36 13.97 4.42
C LEU A 83 -5.53 13.03 5.26
N ALA A 84 -5.34 11.79 4.78
CA ALA A 84 -4.40 10.83 5.34
C ALA A 84 -3.78 9.98 4.23
N ASN A 85 -2.65 9.36 4.55
CA ASN A 85 -2.04 8.38 3.67
C ASN A 85 -2.95 7.15 3.54
N ASP A 86 -3.01 6.56 2.34
CA ASP A 86 -3.89 5.43 2.01
C ASP A 86 -3.56 4.17 2.83
N ALA A 87 -2.28 3.84 3.02
CA ALA A 87 -1.88 2.69 3.84
C ALA A 87 -2.17 2.91 5.33
N ASN A 88 -2.06 4.15 5.83
CA ASN A 88 -2.47 4.50 7.19
C ASN A 88 -3.99 4.37 7.37
N CYS A 89 -4.77 4.81 6.38
CA CYS A 89 -6.22 4.62 6.40
C CYS A 89 -6.59 3.13 6.39
N PHE A 90 -5.90 2.32 5.59
CA PHE A 90 -6.08 0.87 5.55
C PHE A 90 -5.80 0.25 6.92
N ALA A 91 -4.62 0.51 7.51
CA ALA A 91 -4.25 -0.05 8.80
C ALA A 91 -5.23 0.34 9.92
N LEU A 92 -5.72 1.59 9.90
CA LEU A 92 -6.73 2.06 10.86
C LEU A 92 -8.07 1.37 10.67
N SER A 93 -8.54 1.25 9.43
CA SER A 93 -9.81 0.56 9.13
C SER A 93 -9.75 -0.89 9.60
N GLU A 94 -8.67 -1.61 9.27
CA GLU A 94 -8.47 -2.99 9.72
C GLU A 94 -8.42 -3.13 11.25
N ALA A 95 -7.83 -2.16 11.94
CA ALA A 95 -7.75 -2.17 13.41
C ALA A 95 -9.10 -1.86 14.08
N VAL A 96 -9.97 -1.07 13.44
CA VAL A 96 -11.25 -0.64 14.03
C VAL A 96 -12.34 -1.68 13.82
N ASP A 97 -12.54 -2.14 12.59
CA ASP A 97 -13.67 -2.98 12.20
C ASP A 97 -13.31 -4.13 11.23
N GLY A 98 -12.04 -4.24 10.81
CA GLY A 98 -11.55 -5.28 9.93
C GLY A 98 -10.87 -6.46 10.65
N ALA A 99 -9.93 -7.11 9.96
CA ALA A 99 -9.20 -8.31 10.45
C ALA A 99 -8.31 -8.04 11.68
N GLY A 100 -7.91 -6.79 11.88
CA GLY A 100 -7.13 -6.34 13.05
C GLY A 100 -7.96 -5.95 14.27
N LYS A 101 -9.29 -6.10 14.22
CA LYS A 101 -10.16 -5.72 15.32
C LYS A 101 -9.84 -6.51 16.60
N GLY A 102 -9.71 -5.77 17.71
CA GLY A 102 -9.39 -6.35 19.01
C GLY A 102 -7.89 -6.48 19.29
N HIS A 103 -7.03 -6.18 18.33
CA HIS A 103 -5.57 -6.16 18.50
C HIS A 103 -5.08 -4.75 18.84
N THR A 104 -4.04 -4.67 19.65
CA THR A 104 -3.44 -3.40 20.10
C THR A 104 -2.57 -2.78 19.03
N VAL A 105 -1.68 -3.59 18.44
CA VAL A 105 -0.72 -3.18 17.41
C VAL A 105 -1.04 -3.90 16.11
N VAL A 106 -1.52 -3.15 15.13
CA VAL A 106 -1.87 -3.66 13.79
C VAL A 106 -0.92 -3.07 12.76
N PHE A 107 -0.26 -3.92 11.99
CA PHE A 107 0.50 -3.51 10.82
C PHE A 107 -0.28 -3.85 9.55
N GLY A 108 -0.83 -2.83 8.90
CA GLY A 108 -1.51 -2.96 7.61
C GLY A 108 -0.52 -2.89 6.46
N VAL A 109 -0.55 -3.86 5.57
CA VAL A 109 0.36 -3.97 4.42
C VAL A 109 -0.45 -3.91 3.14
N ILE A 110 -0.15 -2.97 2.27
CA ILE A 110 -0.72 -2.92 0.92
C ILE A 110 0.33 -3.43 -0.08
N ILE A 111 -0.01 -4.50 -0.80
CA ILE A 111 0.78 -5.09 -1.88
C ILE A 111 -0.05 -5.10 -3.17
N GLY A 112 0.06 -4.02 -3.94
CA GLY A 112 -0.71 -3.77 -5.16
C GLY A 112 0.19 -3.28 -6.29
N THR A 113 -0.17 -2.16 -6.90
CA THR A 113 0.68 -1.45 -7.89
C THR A 113 1.96 -0.94 -7.25
N GLY A 114 1.89 -0.54 -5.98
CA GLY A 114 3.04 -0.24 -5.12
C GLY A 114 3.02 -1.12 -3.88
N THR A 115 3.93 -0.83 -2.94
CA THR A 115 4.02 -1.48 -1.64
C THR A 115 4.04 -0.41 -0.56
N GLY A 116 3.02 -0.39 0.27
CA GLY A 116 2.89 0.52 1.39
C GLY A 116 2.63 -0.21 2.70
N GLY A 117 2.72 0.51 3.80
CA GLY A 117 2.33 0.02 5.10
C GLY A 117 1.85 1.14 6.01
N GLY A 118 0.98 0.77 6.93
CA GLY A 118 0.49 1.66 7.98
C GLY A 118 0.53 0.96 9.34
N ILE A 119 0.69 1.74 10.38
CA ILE A 119 0.76 1.24 11.74
C ILE A 119 -0.41 1.83 12.53
N SER A 120 -1.19 0.97 13.15
CA SER A 120 -2.21 1.38 14.12
C SER A 120 -1.86 0.84 15.51
N VAL A 121 -1.83 1.71 16.50
CA VAL A 121 -1.61 1.36 17.92
C VAL A 121 -2.80 1.87 18.72
N ASN A 122 -3.49 0.98 19.42
CA ASN A 122 -4.72 1.32 20.16
C ASN A 122 -5.76 2.03 19.27
N GLN A 123 -5.97 1.53 18.05
CA GLN A 123 -6.88 2.12 17.06
C GLN A 123 -6.56 3.58 16.70
N LYS A 124 -5.28 3.94 16.73
CA LYS A 124 -4.77 5.24 16.30
C LYS A 124 -3.59 5.06 15.37
N VAL A 125 -3.57 5.81 14.28
CA VAL A 125 -2.45 5.77 13.33
C VAL A 125 -1.17 6.29 13.99
N LEU A 126 -0.10 5.54 13.86
CA LEU A 126 1.26 5.99 14.16
C LEU A 126 1.88 6.58 12.88
N ALA A 127 1.68 7.86 12.65
CA ALA A 127 2.23 8.53 11.46
C ALA A 127 3.73 8.84 11.58
N GLY A 128 4.23 8.99 12.82
CA GLY A 128 5.60 9.46 13.08
C GLY A 128 5.74 10.97 12.85
N LYS A 129 6.85 11.55 13.34
CA LYS A 129 7.08 12.99 13.26
C LYS A 129 7.15 13.53 11.83
N ASN A 130 7.65 12.72 10.90
CA ASN A 130 7.81 13.12 9.50
C ASN A 130 6.71 12.54 8.58
N ASN A 131 5.68 11.92 9.15
CA ASN A 131 4.60 11.22 8.42
C ASN A 131 5.14 10.14 7.47
N ILE A 132 6.15 9.38 7.90
CA ILE A 132 6.78 8.29 7.15
C ILE A 132 6.80 6.95 7.91
N ALA A 133 6.15 6.87 9.07
CA ALA A 133 6.04 5.59 9.76
C ALA A 133 5.22 4.61 8.91
N GLY A 134 5.73 3.40 8.76
CA GLY A 134 5.10 2.41 7.87
C GLY A 134 5.61 2.42 6.42
N GLU A 135 6.51 3.31 6.02
CA GLU A 135 7.12 3.35 4.67
C GLU A 135 8.11 2.18 4.43
N TRP A 136 7.70 0.97 4.81
CA TRP A 136 8.51 -0.25 4.71
C TRP A 136 8.77 -0.67 3.26
N GLY A 137 7.90 -0.27 2.33
CA GLY A 137 8.09 -0.49 0.90
C GLY A 137 9.39 0.10 0.35
N HIS A 138 9.91 1.14 1.00
CA HIS A 138 11.17 1.80 0.63
C HIS A 138 12.37 1.41 1.50
N VAL A 139 12.20 0.45 2.40
CA VAL A 139 13.32 -0.21 3.09
C VAL A 139 13.99 -1.20 2.11
N SER A 140 15.31 -1.33 2.17
CA SER A 140 16.03 -2.33 1.38
C SER A 140 15.64 -3.75 1.77
N LEU A 141 15.39 -4.62 0.78
CA LEU A 141 15.22 -6.05 1.03
C LEU A 141 16.45 -6.59 1.77
N PRO A 142 16.29 -7.22 2.95
CA PRO A 142 17.41 -7.79 3.71
C PRO A 142 18.11 -8.92 2.96
N ASN A 143 19.42 -9.05 3.18
CA ASN A 143 20.24 -10.20 2.74
C ASN A 143 20.08 -10.56 1.26
N ARG A 144 20.04 -9.55 0.38
CA ARG A 144 19.90 -9.78 -1.07
C ARG A 144 21.07 -10.61 -1.61
N SER A 145 20.73 -11.70 -2.31
CA SER A 145 21.67 -12.48 -3.13
C SER A 145 22.17 -11.67 -4.35
N ASP A 146 23.20 -12.13 -5.00
CA ASP A 146 23.71 -11.47 -6.21
C ASP A 146 22.72 -11.56 -7.38
N ASP A 147 21.96 -12.65 -7.48
CA ASP A 147 20.88 -12.78 -8.46
C ASP A 147 19.74 -11.77 -8.17
N GLU A 148 19.34 -11.59 -6.93
CA GLU A 148 18.34 -10.59 -6.56
C GLU A 148 18.78 -9.16 -6.83
N LYS A 149 20.08 -8.86 -6.67
CA LYS A 149 20.66 -7.57 -7.08
C LYS A 149 20.65 -7.38 -8.60
N LYS A 150 20.86 -8.46 -9.35
CA LYS A 150 20.94 -8.46 -10.82
C LYS A 150 19.55 -8.28 -11.47
N TYR A 151 18.51 -8.91 -10.90
CA TYR A 151 17.18 -8.97 -11.50
C TYR A 151 16.16 -8.00 -10.88
N VAL A 152 16.62 -6.90 -10.32
CA VAL A 152 15.72 -5.86 -9.75
C VAL A 152 15.89 -4.53 -10.48
N LYS A 153 14.78 -3.84 -10.71
CA LYS A 153 14.78 -2.47 -11.25
C LYS A 153 15.02 -1.46 -10.13
N GLN A 154 15.56 -0.29 -10.50
CA GLN A 154 15.64 0.84 -9.61
C GLN A 154 14.24 1.29 -9.16
N CYS A 155 14.09 1.62 -7.87
CA CYS A 155 12.86 2.17 -7.33
C CYS A 155 12.65 3.62 -7.78
N TYR A 156 11.40 4.06 -7.89
CA TYR A 156 11.09 5.46 -8.22
C TYR A 156 11.59 6.46 -7.17
N CYS A 157 11.88 6.00 -5.94
CA CYS A 157 12.53 6.82 -4.91
C CYS A 157 14.04 6.96 -5.12
N GLU A 158 14.56 6.58 -6.29
CA GLU A 158 15.95 6.63 -6.73
C GLU A 158 16.91 5.67 -5.99
N LYS A 159 16.42 4.94 -4.97
CA LYS A 159 17.20 3.91 -4.27
C LYS A 159 17.13 2.57 -4.99
N SER A 160 18.08 1.71 -4.71
CA SER A 160 18.13 0.35 -5.24
C SER A 160 17.74 -0.68 -4.18
N GLY A 161 16.90 -1.65 -4.60
CA GLY A 161 16.57 -2.80 -3.78
C GLY A 161 15.51 -2.54 -2.71
N CYS A 162 14.67 -1.53 -2.87
CA CYS A 162 13.50 -1.32 -2.03
C CYS A 162 12.56 -2.53 -2.09
N MET A 163 11.90 -2.85 -0.99
CA MET A 163 10.90 -3.93 -0.89
C MET A 163 9.87 -3.86 -2.02
N GLU A 164 9.41 -2.67 -2.37
CA GLU A 164 8.44 -2.47 -3.44
C GLU A 164 8.87 -3.07 -4.77
N THR A 165 10.17 -3.02 -5.10
CA THR A 165 10.68 -3.56 -6.37
C THR A 165 10.68 -5.08 -6.44
N TYR A 166 10.36 -5.76 -5.34
CA TYR A 166 10.23 -7.22 -5.24
C TYR A 166 8.80 -7.67 -4.98
N VAL A 167 8.07 -6.98 -4.06
CA VAL A 167 6.81 -7.49 -3.54
C VAL A 167 5.56 -6.76 -4.03
N SER A 168 5.68 -5.65 -4.77
CA SER A 168 4.54 -5.13 -5.53
C SER A 168 4.22 -6.04 -6.73
N GLY A 169 2.99 -5.97 -7.27
CA GLY A 169 2.63 -6.71 -8.47
C GLY A 169 3.57 -6.44 -9.66
N PRO A 170 3.85 -5.15 -10.01
CA PRO A 170 4.85 -4.82 -11.02
C PRO A 170 6.27 -5.26 -10.67
N GLY A 171 6.66 -5.22 -9.38
CA GLY A 171 7.95 -5.70 -8.89
C GLY A 171 8.11 -7.20 -9.12
N PHE A 172 7.12 -7.99 -8.69
CA PHE A 172 7.06 -9.43 -8.93
C PHE A 172 7.17 -9.78 -10.42
N ALA A 173 6.36 -9.12 -11.25
CA ALA A 173 6.39 -9.32 -12.70
C ALA A 173 7.74 -8.93 -13.31
N SER A 174 8.34 -7.84 -12.84
CA SER A 174 9.65 -7.40 -13.33
C SER A 174 10.77 -8.39 -13.01
N CYS A 175 10.82 -8.91 -11.78
CA CYS A 175 11.80 -9.94 -11.40
C CYS A 175 11.65 -11.20 -12.25
N PHE A 176 10.42 -11.67 -12.47
CA PHE A 176 10.15 -12.82 -13.33
C PHE A 176 10.59 -12.58 -14.77
N ASN A 177 10.20 -11.44 -15.34
CA ASN A 177 10.50 -11.10 -16.74
C ASN A 177 12.00 -10.98 -17.01
N LEU A 178 12.74 -10.33 -16.11
CA LEU A 178 14.19 -10.20 -16.23
C LEU A 178 14.90 -11.55 -16.16
N LYS A 179 14.42 -12.47 -15.30
CA LYS A 179 15.01 -13.80 -15.15
C LYS A 179 14.70 -14.73 -16.32
N HIS A 180 13.49 -14.61 -16.89
CA HIS A 180 12.99 -15.56 -17.91
C HIS A 180 12.89 -14.97 -19.31
N ASN A 181 13.31 -13.72 -19.51
CA ASN A 181 13.22 -12.99 -20.78
C ASN A 181 11.79 -12.99 -21.36
N THR A 182 10.82 -12.62 -20.53
CA THR A 182 9.41 -12.54 -20.86
C THR A 182 8.87 -11.11 -20.68
N ASN A 183 7.60 -10.89 -21.05
CA ASN A 183 6.90 -9.61 -20.82
C ASN A 183 5.50 -9.88 -20.27
N TYR A 184 5.45 -10.53 -19.11
CA TYR A 184 4.22 -10.88 -18.41
C TYR A 184 3.87 -9.82 -17.38
N ASP A 185 2.58 -9.64 -17.12
CA ASP A 185 2.10 -9.02 -15.89
C ASP A 185 1.96 -10.07 -14.78
N SER A 186 1.62 -9.64 -13.57
CA SER A 186 1.44 -10.56 -12.45
C SER A 186 0.32 -11.58 -12.68
N HIS A 187 -0.74 -11.22 -13.43
CA HIS A 187 -1.84 -12.13 -13.73
C HIS A 187 -1.40 -13.27 -14.65
N ALA A 188 -0.65 -12.97 -15.71
CA ALA A 188 -0.12 -13.99 -16.62
C ALA A 188 0.83 -14.97 -15.90
N ILE A 189 1.62 -14.49 -14.93
CA ILE A 189 2.47 -15.35 -14.10
C ILE A 189 1.62 -16.25 -13.19
N LEU A 190 0.55 -15.71 -12.60
CA LEU A 190 -0.38 -16.50 -11.78
C LEU A 190 -1.17 -17.52 -12.60
N GLU A 191 -1.48 -17.25 -13.85
CA GLU A 191 -2.04 -18.25 -14.77
C GLU A 191 -1.07 -19.40 -15.02
N GLU A 192 0.21 -19.11 -15.22
CA GLU A 192 1.24 -20.16 -15.31
C GLU A 192 1.37 -20.96 -13.99
N PHE A 193 1.29 -20.30 -12.85
CA PHE A 193 1.27 -20.96 -11.55
C PHE A 193 0.10 -21.92 -11.42
N ASN A 194 -1.12 -21.49 -11.76
CA ASN A 194 -2.32 -22.32 -11.74
C ASN A 194 -2.23 -23.51 -12.72
N ASN A 195 -1.43 -23.38 -13.77
CA ASN A 195 -1.12 -24.45 -14.73
C ASN A 195 0.11 -25.28 -14.32
N ASN A 196 0.56 -25.21 -13.06
CA ASN A 196 1.68 -25.95 -12.50
C ASN A 196 3.01 -25.77 -13.26
N LYS A 197 3.25 -24.60 -13.85
CA LYS A 197 4.54 -24.32 -14.51
C LYS A 197 5.60 -24.09 -13.45
N LYS A 198 6.65 -24.92 -13.48
CA LYS A 198 7.75 -24.93 -12.50
C LYS A 198 8.34 -23.52 -12.26
N ARG A 199 8.60 -22.75 -13.34
CA ARG A 199 9.15 -21.39 -13.23
C ARG A 199 8.25 -20.40 -12.47
N ALA A 200 6.93 -20.56 -12.58
CA ALA A 200 5.96 -19.70 -11.89
C ALA A 200 5.83 -20.10 -10.41
N ILE A 201 5.92 -21.40 -10.10
CA ILE A 201 5.97 -21.89 -8.72
C ILE A 201 7.22 -21.35 -8.02
N GLU A 202 8.40 -21.51 -8.63
CA GLU A 202 9.67 -20.99 -8.10
C GLU A 202 9.63 -19.46 -7.92
N ALA A 203 8.98 -18.74 -8.83
CA ALA A 203 8.83 -17.29 -8.71
C ALA A 203 7.95 -16.89 -7.52
N LEU A 204 6.87 -17.62 -7.27
CA LEU A 204 5.98 -17.34 -6.16
C LEU A 204 6.60 -17.74 -4.81
N ASP A 205 7.38 -18.83 -4.77
CA ASP A 205 8.17 -19.21 -3.59
C ASP A 205 9.20 -18.12 -3.24
N ASN A 206 9.92 -17.59 -4.25
CA ASN A 206 10.85 -16.48 -4.05
C ASN A 206 10.12 -15.20 -3.60
N TYR A 207 8.93 -14.93 -4.14
CA TYR A 207 8.10 -13.79 -3.73
C TYR A 207 7.74 -13.89 -2.24
N ILE A 208 7.32 -15.06 -1.77
CA ILE A 208 6.99 -15.30 -0.37
C ILE A 208 8.24 -15.13 0.51
N ASP A 209 9.40 -15.59 0.06
CA ASP A 209 10.65 -15.38 0.78
C ASP A 209 11.02 -13.88 0.87
N HIS A 210 10.89 -13.12 -0.21
CA HIS A 210 11.09 -11.66 -0.19
C HIS A 210 10.12 -10.98 0.79
N LEU A 211 8.85 -11.35 0.75
CA LEU A 211 7.83 -10.81 1.64
C LEU A 211 8.16 -11.13 3.12
N ALA A 212 8.54 -12.37 3.40
CA ALA A 212 8.93 -12.82 4.75
C ALA A 212 10.13 -12.06 5.30
N ARG A 213 11.17 -11.87 4.49
CA ARG A 213 12.36 -11.07 4.87
C ARG A 213 12.01 -9.62 5.17
N GLY A 214 11.14 -9.01 4.36
CA GLY A 214 10.68 -7.65 4.62
C GLY A 214 9.82 -7.53 5.87
N LEU A 215 8.87 -8.46 6.05
CA LEU A 215 8.00 -8.46 7.23
C LEU A 215 8.77 -8.78 8.52
N SER A 216 9.85 -9.55 8.45
CA SER A 216 10.68 -9.83 9.62
C SER A 216 11.30 -8.57 10.24
N LEU A 217 11.61 -7.55 9.43
CA LEU A 217 12.06 -6.25 9.96
C LEU A 217 10.96 -5.59 10.81
N VAL A 218 9.74 -5.68 10.35
CA VAL A 218 8.58 -5.14 11.06
C VAL A 218 8.34 -5.91 12.35
N CYS A 219 8.35 -7.25 12.30
CA CYS A 219 8.21 -8.09 13.49
C CYS A 219 9.29 -7.80 14.52
N ASN A 220 10.57 -7.76 14.11
CA ASN A 220 11.68 -7.56 15.02
C ASN A 220 11.79 -6.13 15.62
N ILE A 221 11.11 -5.13 15.03
CA ILE A 221 11.17 -3.73 15.51
C ILE A 221 9.87 -3.32 16.20
N LEU A 222 8.72 -3.72 15.65
CA LEU A 222 7.41 -3.26 16.10
C LEU A 222 6.67 -4.32 16.93
N ASP A 223 6.95 -5.61 16.71
CA ASP A 223 6.28 -6.75 17.33
C ASP A 223 4.74 -6.63 17.27
N PRO A 224 4.15 -6.55 16.07
CA PRO A 224 2.72 -6.34 15.94
C PRO A 224 1.93 -7.58 16.36
N ASP A 225 0.76 -7.38 17.00
CA ASP A 225 -0.16 -8.47 17.32
C ASP A 225 -0.69 -9.18 16.06
N ILE A 226 -0.84 -8.41 14.98
CA ILE A 226 -1.32 -8.91 13.68
C ILE A 226 -0.75 -8.09 12.52
N ILE A 227 -0.47 -8.80 11.42
CA ILE A 227 -0.17 -8.20 10.12
C ILE A 227 -1.34 -8.49 9.19
N VAL A 228 -1.95 -7.44 8.62
CA VAL A 228 -3.08 -7.57 7.69
C VAL A 228 -2.60 -7.21 6.28
N LEU A 229 -2.77 -8.13 5.33
CA LEU A 229 -2.39 -7.92 3.94
C LEU A 229 -3.59 -7.40 3.13
N GLY A 230 -3.35 -6.37 2.33
CA GLY A 230 -4.30 -5.82 1.36
C GLY A 230 -3.66 -5.57 0.00
N GLY A 231 -4.46 -5.14 -0.97
CA GLY A 231 -4.03 -4.95 -2.35
C GLY A 231 -4.16 -6.20 -3.22
N GLY A 232 -3.88 -6.07 -4.51
CA GLY A 232 -4.14 -7.15 -5.48
C GLY A 232 -3.38 -8.45 -5.20
N MET A 233 -2.14 -8.36 -4.75
CA MET A 233 -1.31 -9.53 -4.44
C MET A 233 -1.80 -10.27 -3.19
N SER A 234 -2.52 -9.63 -2.27
CA SER A 234 -3.08 -10.30 -1.09
C SER A 234 -4.19 -11.30 -1.41
N ASN A 235 -4.70 -11.33 -2.63
CA ASN A 235 -5.70 -12.32 -3.06
C ASN A 235 -5.09 -13.70 -3.41
N ILE A 236 -3.76 -13.84 -3.36
CA ILE A 236 -3.07 -15.09 -3.66
C ILE A 236 -3.08 -15.97 -2.41
N SER A 237 -3.95 -16.99 -2.37
CA SER A 237 -4.09 -17.90 -1.21
C SER A 237 -2.77 -18.57 -0.82
N TYR A 238 -1.95 -18.94 -1.80
CA TYR A 238 -0.65 -19.57 -1.61
C TYR A 238 0.29 -18.78 -0.68
N ILE A 239 0.14 -17.44 -0.61
CA ILE A 239 0.90 -16.61 0.34
C ILE A 239 0.58 -17.00 1.78
N TYR A 240 -0.70 -17.13 2.12
CA TYR A 240 -1.13 -17.41 3.50
C TYR A 240 -0.74 -18.81 3.96
N ASP A 241 -0.68 -19.76 3.04
CA ASP A 241 -0.27 -21.14 3.35
C ASP A 241 1.22 -21.26 3.70
N HIS A 242 2.07 -20.32 3.19
CA HIS A 242 3.52 -20.45 3.24
C HIS A 242 4.22 -19.33 4.02
N ILE A 243 3.60 -18.14 4.15
CA ILE A 243 4.28 -16.97 4.70
C ILE A 243 4.74 -17.16 6.15
N ASN A 244 3.92 -17.80 7.00
CA ASN A 244 4.26 -18.01 8.40
C ASN A 244 5.50 -18.92 8.55
N THR A 245 5.59 -19.97 7.73
CA THR A 245 6.74 -20.87 7.73
C THR A 245 8.01 -20.16 7.25
N SER A 246 7.89 -19.30 6.24
CA SER A 246 9.00 -18.51 5.72
C SER A 246 9.44 -17.43 6.71
N LEU A 247 8.48 -16.75 7.35
CA LEU A 247 8.76 -15.68 8.32
C LEU A 247 9.54 -16.16 9.54
N LYS A 248 9.22 -17.36 10.05
CA LYS A 248 9.94 -17.98 11.19
C LYS A 248 11.43 -18.14 10.98
N LYS A 249 11.92 -18.14 9.74
CA LYS A 249 13.36 -18.22 9.43
C LYS A 249 14.12 -16.92 9.73
N TYR A 250 13.40 -15.80 9.84
CA TYR A 250 13.98 -14.46 9.86
C TYR A 250 13.64 -13.63 11.10
N ILE A 251 12.62 -14.00 11.87
CA ILE A 251 12.29 -13.38 13.14
C ILE A 251 13.17 -13.91 14.26
N PHE A 252 13.33 -13.13 15.32
CA PHE A 252 14.22 -13.44 16.45
C PHE A 252 13.75 -14.63 17.29
N SER A 253 12.46 -14.92 17.38
CA SER A 253 11.89 -15.99 18.23
C SER A 253 11.03 -16.97 17.44
#